data_e4b1d0f8e09e5a94cce2860aede8361a
#
_entry.id   e4b1d0f8e09e5a94cce2860aede8361a
#
_cell.length_a   1.000
_cell.length_b   1.000
_cell.length_c   1.000
_cell.angle_alpha   90.00
_cell.angle_beta   90.00
_cell.angle_gamma   90.00
#
_symmetry.space_group_name_H-M   'P 1'
#
loop_
_entity.id
_entity.type
_entity.pdbx_description
1 polymer ?
#
loop_
_entity_poly.entity_id
_entity_poly.type
_entity_poly.pdbx_seq_one_letter_code
_entity_poly.pdbx_strand_id
1 'polypeptide(L)'
;MALGIVAAVLAATVAQGSRAVCAVDTAAMLKLDPAQFDQDTAGGWRPLADREGCEVAAADLLAAYRDAHRGTLNAAQLHLSCWHEGQLRASAGQSDRAIPLLMAGVDADDQIGFYEYALGTVAFLRGDLASLRAERDRLAAMPKPSWFAKAAADAKAKHGFEPKWPLNLDVLDGLIACFGQPYKVAYGCRPKA
;
A
#
# COMPACT_ATOMS: atom_id res chain seq x y z
N MET A 1 -21.10 10.96 40.05
CA MET A 1 -19.97 11.53 39.29
C MET A 1 -18.75 10.59 39.19
N ALA A 2 -18.95 9.27 39.13
CA ALA A 2 -17.82 8.31 39.13
C ALA A 2 -17.62 7.55 37.80
N LEU A 3 -18.53 7.71 36.78
CA LEU A 3 -18.42 6.97 35.53
C LEU A 3 -17.50 7.61 34.48
N GLY A 4 -17.18 8.91 34.61
CA GLY A 4 -16.37 9.60 33.58
C GLY A 4 -14.86 9.38 33.67
N ILE A 5 -14.35 8.98 34.83
CA ILE A 5 -12.88 8.86 35.05
C ILE A 5 -12.35 7.50 34.55
N VAL A 6 -13.18 6.42 34.65
CA VAL A 6 -12.74 5.08 34.24
C VAL A 6 -12.60 4.93 32.72
N ALA A 7 -13.47 5.59 31.93
CA ALA A 7 -13.39 5.53 30.48
C ALA A 7 -12.15 6.25 29.91
N ALA A 8 -11.73 7.37 30.51
CA ALA A 8 -10.55 8.13 30.10
C ALA A 8 -9.24 7.38 30.39
N VAL A 9 -9.16 6.65 31.51
CA VAL A 9 -7.97 5.87 31.89
C VAL A 9 -7.79 4.65 30.97
N LEU A 10 -8.87 3.98 30.59
CA LEU A 10 -8.83 2.82 29.68
C LEU A 10 -8.41 3.24 28.25
N ALA A 11 -8.91 4.36 27.75
CA ALA A 11 -8.52 4.86 26.43
C ALA A 11 -7.05 5.29 26.39
N ALA A 12 -6.52 5.88 27.45
CA ALA A 12 -5.12 6.30 27.53
C ALA A 12 -4.16 5.08 27.60
N THR A 13 -4.52 4.02 28.29
CA THR A 13 -3.68 2.82 28.40
C THR A 13 -3.62 2.03 27.12
N VAL A 14 -4.70 1.93 26.35
CA VAL A 14 -4.71 1.30 25.02
C VAL A 14 -3.86 2.08 24.04
N ALA A 15 -3.96 3.41 24.04
CA ALA A 15 -3.16 4.27 23.14
C ALA A 15 -1.65 4.24 23.48
N GLN A 16 -1.28 4.09 24.73
CA GLN A 16 0.11 3.96 25.17
C GLN A 16 0.69 2.58 24.83
N GLY A 17 -0.07 1.51 24.97
CA GLY A 17 0.33 0.15 24.61
C GLY A 17 0.62 0.02 23.11
N SER A 18 -0.23 0.56 22.25
CA SER A 18 -0.03 0.52 20.80
C SER A 18 1.16 1.38 20.33
N ARG A 19 1.46 2.49 21.00
CA ARG A 19 2.64 3.31 20.70
C ARG A 19 3.95 2.57 21.03
N ALA A 20 4.02 1.81 22.10
CA ALA A 20 5.22 1.06 22.48
C ALA A 20 5.49 -0.11 21.51
N VAL A 21 4.44 -0.78 21.05
CA VAL A 21 4.54 -1.91 20.10
C VAL A 21 5.01 -1.43 18.71
N CYS A 22 4.60 -0.23 18.27
CA CYS A 22 4.93 0.34 16.97
C CYS A 22 6.14 1.29 17.01
N ALA A 23 6.93 1.26 18.10
CA ALA A 23 8.14 2.07 18.17
C ALA A 23 9.22 1.58 17.18
N VAL A 24 9.88 2.55 16.53
CA VAL A 24 11.02 2.34 15.64
C VAL A 24 12.01 3.50 15.84
N ASP A 25 13.30 3.23 15.65
CA ASP A 25 14.31 4.29 15.61
C ASP A 25 14.18 5.05 14.28
N THR A 26 13.32 6.07 14.28
CA THR A 26 13.10 6.93 13.11
C THR A 26 14.40 7.58 12.63
N ALA A 27 15.28 7.99 13.55
CA ALA A 27 16.54 8.63 13.16
C ALA A 27 17.49 7.69 12.42
N ALA A 28 17.51 6.40 12.79
CA ALA A 28 18.22 5.36 12.06
C ALA A 28 17.57 5.09 10.70
N MET A 29 16.23 5.00 10.64
CA MET A 29 15.49 4.75 9.39
C MET A 29 15.70 5.87 8.36
N LEU A 30 15.71 7.13 8.79
CA LEU A 30 15.97 8.27 7.91
C LEU A 30 17.39 8.36 7.35
N LYS A 31 18.33 7.53 7.82
CA LYS A 31 19.71 7.45 7.29
C LYS A 31 19.87 6.38 6.21
N LEU A 32 18.89 5.51 6.03
CA LEU A 32 18.92 4.47 5.01
C LEU A 32 18.88 5.09 3.62
N ASP A 33 19.58 4.49 2.67
CA ASP A 33 19.37 4.85 1.26
C ASP A 33 18.00 4.35 0.76
N PRO A 34 17.52 4.86 -0.39
CA PRO A 34 16.19 4.48 -0.90
C PRO A 34 16.01 2.98 -1.15
N ALA A 35 17.07 2.27 -1.54
CA ALA A 35 17.00 0.82 -1.76
C ALA A 35 16.85 0.07 -0.44
N GLN A 36 17.61 0.43 0.57
CA GLN A 36 17.53 -0.14 1.91
C GLN A 36 16.21 0.21 2.60
N PHE A 37 15.74 1.45 2.43
CA PHE A 37 14.50 1.90 3.09
C PHE A 37 13.24 1.30 2.47
N ASP A 38 13.16 1.24 1.13
CA ASP A 38 11.91 0.89 0.45
C ASP A 38 11.97 -0.42 -0.35
N GLN A 39 13.12 -0.84 -0.87
CA GLN A 39 13.22 -2.03 -1.73
C GLN A 39 13.70 -3.29 -1.01
N ASP A 40 14.23 -3.17 0.19
CA ASP A 40 14.55 -4.31 1.04
C ASP A 40 13.26 -4.89 1.62
N THR A 41 12.90 -6.11 1.22
CA THR A 41 11.70 -6.80 1.69
C THR A 41 11.78 -7.23 3.16
N ALA A 42 12.98 -7.31 3.72
CA ALA A 42 13.22 -7.68 5.12
C ALA A 42 13.63 -6.48 6.00
N GLY A 43 13.78 -5.29 5.40
CA GLY A 43 14.28 -4.08 6.06
C GLY A 43 13.37 -2.87 5.89
N GLY A 44 13.95 -1.70 6.19
CA GLY A 44 13.27 -0.42 6.07
C GLY A 44 11.98 -0.32 6.87
N TRP A 45 10.91 0.17 6.24
CA TRP A 45 9.60 0.34 6.85
C TRP A 45 8.78 -0.96 6.98
N ARG A 46 9.09 -2.02 6.20
CA ARG A 46 8.27 -3.23 6.10
C ARG A 46 8.15 -4.00 7.40
N PRO A 47 9.22 -4.27 8.18
CA PRO A 47 9.09 -4.95 9.47
C PRO A 47 8.19 -4.22 10.48
N LEU A 48 8.04 -2.90 10.34
CA LEU A 48 7.10 -2.13 11.15
C LEU A 48 5.66 -2.34 10.67
N ALA A 49 5.44 -2.33 9.35
CA ALA A 49 4.13 -2.56 8.74
C ALA A 49 3.58 -3.98 8.99
N ASP A 50 4.47 -4.97 9.12
CA ASP A 50 4.11 -6.37 9.39
C ASP A 50 3.62 -6.60 10.85
N ARG A 51 3.88 -5.64 11.76
CA ARG A 51 3.35 -5.70 13.12
C ARG A 51 1.87 -5.32 13.11
N GLU A 52 1.04 -6.15 13.70
CA GLU A 52 -0.40 -5.90 13.78
C GLU A 52 -0.72 -4.54 14.43
N GLY A 53 -1.54 -3.74 13.75
CA GLY A 53 -1.95 -2.40 14.19
C GLY A 53 -0.89 -1.31 14.04
N CYS A 54 0.25 -1.57 13.35
CA CYS A 54 1.32 -0.59 13.14
C CYS A 54 1.29 0.05 11.74
N GLU A 55 0.24 -0.15 10.95
CA GLU A 55 0.10 0.40 9.61
C GLU A 55 0.22 1.93 9.59
N VAL A 56 -0.38 2.62 10.58
CA VAL A 56 -0.29 4.08 10.70
C VAL A 56 1.14 4.52 11.01
N ALA A 57 1.82 3.84 11.91
CA ALA A 57 3.20 4.17 12.26
C ALA A 57 4.16 3.98 11.06
N ALA A 58 3.96 2.90 10.29
CA ALA A 58 4.72 2.65 9.07
C ALA A 58 4.41 3.70 7.98
N ALA A 59 3.15 4.12 7.84
CA ALA A 59 2.75 5.19 6.93
C ALA A 59 3.38 6.53 7.34
N ASP A 60 3.40 6.86 8.64
CA ASP A 60 4.03 8.08 9.15
C ASP A 60 5.55 8.06 8.94
N LEU A 61 6.19 6.88 9.06
CA LEU A 61 7.61 6.72 8.77
C LEU A 61 7.92 6.96 7.27
N LEU A 62 7.09 6.44 6.36
CA LEU A 62 7.20 6.71 4.92
C LEU A 62 7.08 8.20 4.60
N ALA A 63 6.09 8.88 5.21
CA ALA A 63 5.92 10.32 5.05
C ALA A 63 7.15 11.10 5.55
N ALA A 64 7.67 10.75 6.73
CA ALA A 64 8.87 11.38 7.30
C ALA A 64 10.11 11.15 6.43
N TYR A 65 10.28 9.94 5.88
CA TYR A 65 11.38 9.63 4.98
C TYR A 65 11.30 10.46 3.69
N ARG A 66 10.13 10.51 3.06
CA ARG A 66 9.89 11.32 1.85
C ARG A 66 10.16 12.80 2.09
N ASP A 67 9.73 13.33 3.24
CA ASP A 67 9.97 14.72 3.59
C ASP A 67 11.45 15.03 3.84
N ALA A 68 12.17 14.16 4.53
CA ALA A 68 13.60 14.30 4.79
C ALA A 68 14.44 14.21 3.50
N HIS A 69 13.98 13.44 2.50
CA HIS A 69 14.70 13.17 1.24
C HIS A 69 14.08 13.83 0.01
N ARG A 70 13.18 14.81 0.19
CA ARG A 70 12.42 15.47 -0.90
C ARG A 70 13.32 16.01 -2.03
N GLY A 71 14.53 16.46 -1.73
CA GLY A 71 15.47 17.01 -2.71
C GLY A 71 16.40 15.98 -3.35
N THR A 72 16.35 14.72 -2.92
CA THR A 72 17.27 13.66 -3.37
C THR A 72 16.56 12.47 -4.00
N LEU A 73 15.29 12.24 -3.66
CA LEU A 73 14.47 11.20 -4.29
C LEU A 73 14.11 11.60 -5.72
N ASN A 74 14.26 10.67 -6.67
CA ASN A 74 13.77 10.85 -8.03
C ASN A 74 12.24 10.65 -8.11
N ALA A 75 11.64 10.99 -9.26
CA ALA A 75 10.18 10.92 -9.43
C ALA A 75 9.61 9.50 -9.18
N ALA A 76 10.27 8.46 -9.66
CA ALA A 76 9.81 7.08 -9.44
C ALA A 76 9.84 6.68 -7.96
N GLN A 77 10.88 7.09 -7.23
CA GLN A 77 10.99 6.85 -5.78
C GLN A 77 9.93 7.63 -5.00
N LEU A 78 9.63 8.87 -5.40
CA LEU A 78 8.55 9.66 -4.81
C LEU A 78 7.19 9.02 -5.06
N HIS A 79 6.88 8.61 -6.29
CA HIS A 79 5.65 7.91 -6.63
C HIS A 79 5.49 6.63 -5.81
N LEU A 80 6.51 5.79 -5.76
CA LEU A 80 6.47 4.53 -5.02
C LEU A 80 6.29 4.75 -3.52
N SER A 81 6.95 5.75 -2.93
CA SER A 81 6.77 6.11 -1.52
C SER A 81 5.34 6.60 -1.22
N CYS A 82 4.75 7.41 -2.11
CA CYS A 82 3.35 7.82 -1.99
C CYS A 82 2.41 6.61 -2.09
N TRP A 83 2.67 5.71 -3.03
CA TRP A 83 1.88 4.48 -3.21
C TRP A 83 1.89 3.62 -1.95
N HIS A 84 3.06 3.30 -1.41
CA HIS A 84 3.18 2.48 -0.20
C HIS A 84 2.53 3.14 1.02
N GLU A 85 2.71 4.46 1.21
CA GLU A 85 2.01 5.17 2.28
C GLU A 85 0.49 5.08 2.08
N GLY A 86 0.01 5.28 0.84
CA GLY A 86 -1.41 5.19 0.50
C GLY A 86 -2.01 3.82 0.84
N GLN A 87 -1.31 2.73 0.52
CA GLN A 87 -1.74 1.37 0.86
C GLN A 87 -1.81 1.14 2.37
N LEU A 88 -0.83 1.62 3.14
CA LEU A 88 -0.83 1.51 4.60
C LEU A 88 -1.96 2.33 5.24
N ARG A 89 -2.21 3.56 4.74
CA ARG A 89 -3.36 4.38 5.17
C ARG A 89 -4.68 3.69 4.87
N ALA A 90 -4.83 3.09 3.69
CA ALA A 90 -6.02 2.31 3.33
C ALA A 90 -6.20 1.10 4.25
N SER A 91 -5.12 0.36 4.53
CA SER A 91 -5.12 -0.79 5.44
C SER A 91 -5.53 -0.41 6.87
N ALA A 92 -5.18 0.82 7.29
CA ALA A 92 -5.57 1.41 8.57
C ALA A 92 -6.97 2.05 8.56
N GLY A 93 -7.75 1.92 7.48
CA GLY A 93 -9.08 2.52 7.34
C GLY A 93 -9.08 4.04 7.13
N GLN A 94 -7.94 4.65 6.82
CA GLN A 94 -7.79 6.09 6.59
C GLN A 94 -7.99 6.44 5.10
N SER A 95 -9.15 6.07 4.52
CA SER A 95 -9.42 6.21 3.08
C SER A 95 -9.22 7.65 2.55
N ASP A 96 -9.65 8.66 3.30
CA ASP A 96 -9.49 10.07 2.89
C ASP A 96 -8.04 10.50 2.75
N ARG A 97 -7.13 9.91 3.55
CA ARG A 97 -5.68 10.13 3.45
C ARG A 97 -5.03 9.26 2.39
N ALA A 98 -5.54 8.04 2.21
CA ALA A 98 -5.02 7.07 1.26
C ALA A 98 -5.23 7.50 -0.20
N ILE A 99 -6.44 7.94 -0.54
CA ILE A 99 -6.82 8.24 -1.94
C ILE A 99 -5.88 9.25 -2.61
N PRO A 100 -5.59 10.44 -2.05
CA PRO A 100 -4.68 11.37 -2.70
C PRO A 100 -3.25 10.82 -2.81
N LEU A 101 -2.79 10.01 -1.87
CA LEU A 101 -1.47 9.39 -1.89
C LEU A 101 -1.37 8.31 -2.99
N LEU A 102 -2.38 7.45 -3.12
CA LEU A 102 -2.46 6.45 -4.17
C LEU A 102 -2.43 7.11 -5.55
N MET A 103 -3.17 8.20 -5.74
CA MET A 103 -3.17 8.94 -7.01
C MET A 103 -1.86 9.71 -7.27
N ALA A 104 -1.18 10.21 -6.22
CA ALA A 104 0.16 10.80 -6.33
C ALA A 104 1.26 9.74 -6.59
N GLY A 105 0.97 8.47 -6.31
CA GLY A 105 1.89 7.36 -6.50
C GLY A 105 1.89 6.74 -7.90
N VAL A 106 1.11 7.29 -8.84
CA VAL A 106 0.95 6.70 -10.18
C VAL A 106 1.14 7.74 -11.27
N ASP A 107 1.54 7.26 -12.45
CA ASP A 107 1.64 8.04 -13.67
C ASP A 107 0.45 7.67 -14.58
N ALA A 108 -0.26 8.67 -15.09
CA ALA A 108 -1.38 8.46 -16.00
C ALA A 108 -0.94 7.91 -17.38
N ASP A 109 0.33 8.11 -17.74
CA ASP A 109 0.91 7.60 -18.98
C ASP A 109 1.55 6.20 -18.81
N ASP A 110 1.28 5.54 -17.68
CA ASP A 110 1.76 4.19 -17.38
C ASP A 110 1.33 3.17 -18.46
N GLN A 111 2.28 2.32 -18.88
CA GLN A 111 2.06 1.32 -19.93
C GLN A 111 1.93 -0.11 -19.38
N ILE A 112 1.93 -0.27 -18.05
CA ILE A 112 1.87 -1.59 -17.40
C ILE A 112 0.57 -1.84 -16.63
N GLY A 113 -0.39 -0.90 -16.69
CA GLY A 113 -1.70 -1.02 -16.05
C GLY A 113 -1.72 -0.64 -14.58
N PHE A 114 -0.66 0.02 -14.11
CA PHE A 114 -0.60 0.44 -12.71
C PHE A 114 -1.58 1.59 -12.43
N TYR A 115 -1.88 2.41 -13.44
CA TYR A 115 -2.87 3.48 -13.35
C TYR A 115 -4.30 2.93 -13.19
N GLU A 116 -4.72 1.96 -14.03
CA GLU A 116 -6.02 1.29 -13.91
C GLU A 116 -6.16 0.56 -12.57
N TYR A 117 -5.07 -0.09 -12.12
CA TYR A 117 -5.03 -0.71 -10.81
C TYR A 117 -5.23 0.30 -9.68
N ALA A 118 -4.61 1.47 -9.76
CA ALA A 118 -4.78 2.53 -8.77
C ALA A 118 -6.21 3.10 -8.78
N LEU A 119 -6.78 3.37 -9.96
CA LEU A 119 -8.17 3.82 -10.08
C LEU A 119 -9.16 2.80 -9.52
N GLY A 120 -8.96 1.51 -9.79
CA GLY A 120 -9.76 0.44 -9.21
C GLY A 120 -9.65 0.40 -7.68
N THR A 121 -8.44 0.54 -7.14
CA THR A 121 -8.21 0.62 -5.69
C THR A 121 -8.92 1.83 -5.07
N VAL A 122 -8.84 2.99 -5.70
CA VAL A 122 -9.54 4.21 -5.26
C VAL A 122 -11.06 4.03 -5.32
N ALA A 123 -11.60 3.40 -6.37
CA ALA A 123 -13.01 3.08 -6.48
C ALA A 123 -13.49 2.19 -5.34
N PHE A 124 -12.70 1.15 -4.98
CA PHE A 124 -12.96 0.33 -3.80
C PHE A 124 -13.05 1.17 -2.51
N LEU A 125 -12.07 2.03 -2.26
CA LEU A 125 -12.02 2.88 -1.07
C LEU A 125 -13.18 3.88 -0.99
N ARG A 126 -13.75 4.26 -2.14
CA ARG A 126 -14.94 5.11 -2.26
C ARG A 126 -16.26 4.36 -2.15
N GLY A 127 -16.24 3.03 -2.10
CA GLY A 127 -17.44 2.20 -2.12
C GLY A 127 -18.13 2.17 -3.49
N ASP A 128 -17.41 2.45 -4.58
CA ASP A 128 -17.94 2.47 -5.95
C ASP A 128 -17.58 1.17 -6.69
N LEU A 129 -18.46 0.17 -6.54
CA LEU A 129 -18.29 -1.14 -7.19
C LEU A 129 -18.35 -1.05 -8.72
N ALA A 130 -19.14 -0.11 -9.27
CA ALA A 130 -19.29 0.02 -10.72
C ALA A 130 -17.96 0.50 -11.35
N SER A 131 -17.36 1.55 -10.79
CA SER A 131 -16.04 2.03 -11.24
C SER A 131 -14.94 0.99 -10.99
N LEU A 132 -14.96 0.28 -9.84
CA LEU A 132 -13.99 -0.79 -9.58
C LEU A 132 -14.02 -1.86 -10.67
N ARG A 133 -15.22 -2.33 -11.07
CA ARG A 133 -15.36 -3.30 -12.15
C ARG A 133 -14.90 -2.76 -13.49
N ALA A 134 -15.24 -1.50 -13.80
CA ALA A 134 -14.81 -0.88 -15.05
C ALA A 134 -13.28 -0.78 -15.16
N GLU A 135 -12.58 -0.40 -14.09
CA GLU A 135 -11.13 -0.34 -14.08
C GLU A 135 -10.49 -1.73 -14.15
N ARG A 136 -11.06 -2.71 -13.45
CA ARG A 136 -10.65 -4.11 -13.57
C ARG A 136 -10.74 -4.61 -15.02
N ASP A 137 -11.81 -4.29 -15.72
CA ASP A 137 -12.03 -4.74 -17.10
C ASP A 137 -11.09 -4.00 -18.07
N ARG A 138 -10.79 -2.71 -17.85
CA ARG A 138 -9.76 -1.99 -18.61
C ARG A 138 -8.39 -2.63 -18.42
N LEU A 139 -8.01 -2.92 -17.16
CA LEU A 139 -6.76 -3.61 -16.86
C LEU A 139 -6.68 -4.98 -17.54
N ALA A 140 -7.78 -5.76 -17.49
CA ALA A 140 -7.84 -7.09 -18.11
C ALA A 140 -7.71 -7.06 -19.64
N ALA A 141 -8.14 -5.96 -20.27
CA ALA A 141 -8.08 -5.77 -21.72
C ALA A 141 -6.72 -5.26 -22.22
N MET A 142 -5.78 -4.93 -21.33
CA MET A 142 -4.47 -4.41 -21.72
C MET A 142 -3.66 -5.42 -22.51
N PRO A 143 -3.09 -5.04 -23.67
CA PRO A 143 -2.26 -5.91 -24.47
C PRO A 143 -0.98 -6.28 -23.70
N LYS A 144 -0.62 -7.57 -23.74
CA LYS A 144 0.61 -8.04 -23.09
C LYS A 144 1.84 -7.52 -23.86
N PRO A 145 2.72 -6.73 -23.22
CA PRO A 145 3.91 -6.22 -23.88
C PRO A 145 4.88 -7.35 -24.26
N SER A 146 5.59 -7.22 -25.37
CA SER A 146 6.54 -8.23 -25.83
C SER A 146 7.70 -8.49 -24.86
N TRP A 147 8.10 -7.48 -24.11
CA TRP A 147 9.17 -7.60 -23.10
C TRP A 147 8.74 -8.35 -21.84
N PHE A 148 7.43 -8.47 -21.57
CA PHE A 148 6.91 -8.99 -20.29
C PHE A 148 7.35 -10.44 -20.01
N ALA A 149 7.35 -11.30 -21.04
CA ALA A 149 7.74 -12.69 -20.84
C ALA A 149 9.16 -12.83 -20.28
N LYS A 150 10.10 -12.01 -20.79
CA LYS A 150 11.47 -11.97 -20.28
C LYS A 150 11.52 -11.42 -18.85
N ALA A 151 10.84 -10.32 -18.58
CA ALA A 151 10.82 -9.73 -17.24
C ALA A 151 10.22 -10.68 -16.20
N ALA A 152 9.17 -11.45 -16.56
CA ALA A 152 8.57 -12.45 -15.68
C ALA A 152 9.53 -13.60 -15.38
N ALA A 153 10.28 -14.08 -16.39
CA ALA A 153 11.30 -15.12 -16.21
C ALA A 153 12.46 -14.63 -15.33
N ASP A 154 12.92 -13.38 -15.53
CA ASP A 154 13.98 -12.77 -14.73
C ASP A 154 13.51 -12.61 -13.25
N ALA A 155 12.26 -12.18 -13.02
CA ALA A 155 11.68 -12.08 -11.69
C ALA A 155 11.59 -13.44 -11.00
N LYS A 156 11.18 -14.49 -11.73
CA LYS A 156 11.14 -15.87 -11.22
C LYS A 156 12.53 -16.36 -10.81
N ALA A 157 13.52 -16.13 -11.65
CA ALA A 157 14.90 -16.53 -11.36
C ALA A 157 15.50 -15.79 -10.15
N LYS A 158 15.20 -14.49 -10.01
CA LYS A 158 15.79 -13.63 -8.99
C LYS A 158 15.04 -13.67 -7.65
N HIS A 159 13.71 -13.80 -7.69
CA HIS A 159 12.85 -13.61 -6.51
C HIS A 159 11.96 -14.84 -6.20
N GLY A 160 11.98 -15.88 -7.03
CA GLY A 160 11.23 -17.11 -6.81
C GLY A 160 9.72 -17.03 -7.13
N PHE A 161 9.23 -15.92 -7.67
CA PHE A 161 7.84 -15.75 -8.10
C PHE A 161 7.75 -15.32 -9.56
N GLU A 162 6.73 -15.76 -10.26
CA GLU A 162 6.47 -15.40 -11.64
C GLU A 162 5.24 -14.48 -11.73
N PRO A 163 5.41 -13.18 -12.03
CA PRO A 163 4.29 -12.27 -12.16
C PRO A 163 3.41 -12.69 -13.35
N LYS A 164 2.09 -12.51 -13.19
CA LYS A 164 1.11 -12.77 -14.24
C LYS A 164 0.69 -11.47 -14.90
N TRP A 165 0.44 -11.51 -16.21
CA TRP A 165 -0.13 -10.39 -16.93
C TRP A 165 -1.66 -10.50 -16.99
N PRO A 166 -2.41 -9.40 -16.84
CA PRO A 166 -1.96 -8.08 -16.37
C PRO A 166 -1.54 -8.08 -14.90
N LEU A 167 -0.57 -7.22 -14.55
CA LEU A 167 -0.13 -7.08 -13.16
C LEU A 167 -1.29 -6.61 -12.27
N ASN A 168 -1.38 -7.18 -11.05
CA ASN A 168 -2.37 -6.79 -10.03
C ASN A 168 -3.86 -7.02 -10.41
N LEU A 169 -4.14 -7.70 -11.53
CA LEU A 169 -5.52 -8.03 -11.88
C LEU A 169 -6.19 -8.90 -10.81
N ASP A 170 -5.46 -9.85 -10.26
CA ASP A 170 -5.91 -10.71 -9.16
C ASP A 170 -6.23 -9.93 -7.87
N VAL A 171 -5.58 -8.78 -7.66
CA VAL A 171 -5.89 -7.88 -6.55
C VAL A 171 -7.24 -7.20 -6.78
N LEU A 172 -7.50 -6.65 -7.98
CA LEU A 172 -8.81 -6.06 -8.29
C LEU A 172 -9.93 -7.12 -8.25
N ASP A 173 -9.68 -8.34 -8.72
CA ASP A 173 -10.62 -9.45 -8.57
C ASP A 173 -10.92 -9.75 -7.08
N GLY A 174 -9.90 -9.70 -6.22
CA GLY A 174 -10.04 -9.83 -4.78
C GLY A 174 -10.86 -8.70 -4.14
N LEU A 175 -10.57 -7.45 -4.52
CA LEU A 175 -11.32 -6.28 -4.05
C LEU A 175 -12.81 -6.36 -4.46
N ILE A 176 -13.12 -6.88 -5.66
CA ILE A 176 -14.50 -7.11 -6.11
C ILE A 176 -15.15 -8.22 -5.29
N ALA A 177 -14.47 -9.35 -5.11
CA ALA A 177 -15.01 -10.52 -4.40
C ALA A 177 -15.31 -10.23 -2.93
N CYS A 178 -14.49 -9.39 -2.31
CA CYS A 178 -14.64 -9.00 -0.90
C CYS A 178 -15.08 -7.53 -0.76
N PHE A 179 -15.86 -7.04 -1.72
CA PHE A 179 -16.35 -5.66 -1.68
C PHE A 179 -17.19 -5.41 -0.42
N GLY A 180 -16.95 -4.25 0.22
CA GLY A 180 -17.60 -3.90 1.49
C GLY A 180 -16.84 -4.39 2.75
N GLN A 181 -15.81 -5.24 2.59
CA GLN A 181 -14.91 -5.56 3.70
C GLN A 181 -13.85 -4.45 3.89
N PRO A 182 -13.21 -4.36 5.06
CA PRO A 182 -12.04 -3.48 5.22
C PRO A 182 -10.98 -3.76 4.15
N TYR A 183 -10.31 -2.70 3.67
CA TYR A 183 -9.32 -2.81 2.59
C TYR A 183 -8.24 -3.87 2.87
N LYS A 184 -7.70 -3.92 4.10
CA LYS A 184 -6.70 -4.92 4.51
C LYS A 184 -7.18 -6.37 4.28
N VAL A 185 -8.46 -6.64 4.51
CA VAL A 185 -9.08 -7.96 4.29
C VAL A 185 -9.29 -8.19 2.80
N ALA A 186 -9.87 -7.21 2.10
CA ALA A 186 -10.21 -7.32 0.68
C ALA A 186 -8.95 -7.43 -0.20
N TYR A 187 -7.87 -6.74 0.16
CA TYR A 187 -6.58 -6.80 -0.53
C TYR A 187 -5.98 -8.22 -0.53
N GLY A 188 -6.15 -8.97 0.55
CA GLY A 188 -5.72 -10.37 0.67
C GLY A 188 -6.70 -11.39 0.10
N CYS A 189 -7.91 -10.97 -0.29
CA CYS A 189 -8.92 -11.84 -0.84
C CYS A 189 -8.50 -12.34 -2.22
N ARG A 190 -8.59 -13.66 -2.43
CA ARG A 190 -8.33 -14.26 -3.76
C ARG A 190 -9.49 -15.18 -4.08
N PRO A 191 -10.32 -14.84 -5.09
CA PRO A 191 -11.38 -15.74 -5.54
C PRO A 191 -10.74 -17.06 -5.99
N LYS A 192 -11.35 -18.17 -5.60
CA LYS A 192 -10.96 -19.47 -6.15
C LYS A 192 -11.32 -19.47 -7.63
N ALA A 193 -10.34 -19.79 -8.49
CA ALA A 193 -10.56 -20.00 -9.90
C ALA A 193 -11.55 -21.15 -10.15
#